data_c827c3fcf44b98607fa05fd1e7336490
#
_entry.id   c827c3fcf44b98607fa05fd1e7336490
#
_cell.length_a   1.000
_cell.length_b   1.000
_cell.length_c   1.000
_cell.angle_alpha   90.00
_cell.angle_beta   90.00
_cell.angle_gamma   90.00
#
_symmetry.space_group_name_H-M   'P 1'
#
loop_
_entity.id
_entity.type
_entity.pdbx_description
1 polymer ?
#
loop_
_entity_poly.entity_id
_entity_poly.type
_entity_poly.pdbx_seq_one_letter_code
_entity_poly.pdbx_strand_id
1 'polypeptide(L)'
;MAANASDPNATSINLVVSRQFGASPETVFDAWLDAESVAQWMFSTPGGVMEKVEIIPRIGGGFEVFERRGSQLATHFGAFVEIDRPRRLVFDFTTDREQGTTRVSVDFEPRDGGCYVTLTHELDALWAAHGESVRKGWSGLLEDLERTLQGETRAGREIVQVREYDAPRDLVWEAWTKPEHVDHWWGPDGFVTRTESMDVRPNGVWRYTMTGPDGTAFPNQQFYMDVAAPERLIYAHGAGDETAPPHFHVTVIFEALEPTRTRVTMTSLFASQAARDFVVEKHGAIEGGKQTLARLVRYLEAMGK
;
A
#
# COMPACT_ATOMS: atom_id res chain seq x y z
N MET A 1 -22.51 6.66 31.53
CA MET A 1 -23.98 6.74 31.49
C MET A 1 -24.40 7.53 30.29
N ALA A 2 -25.44 7.12 29.64
CA ALA A 2 -26.09 7.52 28.40
C ALA A 2 -25.54 6.83 27.16
N ALA A 3 -26.19 5.71 26.83
CA ALA A 3 -26.21 5.16 25.48
C ALA A 3 -26.79 6.24 24.56
N ASN A 4 -26.01 6.67 23.55
CA ASN A 4 -26.53 7.50 22.46
C ASN A 4 -27.53 6.63 21.68
N ALA A 5 -28.80 6.94 21.81
CA ALA A 5 -29.84 6.43 20.96
C ALA A 5 -29.53 6.90 19.52
N SER A 6 -29.33 5.97 18.61
CA SER A 6 -29.26 6.21 17.17
C SER A 6 -30.54 6.94 16.74
N ASP A 7 -30.39 8.07 16.05
CA ASP A 7 -31.46 8.82 15.43
C ASP A 7 -32.17 7.92 14.40
N PRO A 8 -33.47 7.61 14.53
CA PRO A 8 -34.20 6.76 13.59
C PRO A 8 -34.37 7.37 12.18
N ASN A 9 -33.90 8.61 11.97
CA ASN A 9 -33.89 9.30 10.66
C ASN A 9 -32.49 9.39 10.01
N ALA A 10 -31.46 8.76 10.57
CA ALA A 10 -30.17 8.69 9.92
C ALA A 10 -30.28 7.78 8.68
N THR A 11 -30.29 8.39 7.50
CA THR A 11 -30.35 7.66 6.22
C THR A 11 -29.02 6.96 6.00
N SER A 12 -29.00 5.62 6.06
CA SER A 12 -27.81 4.83 5.66
C SER A 12 -27.51 5.07 4.18
N ILE A 13 -26.23 5.09 3.83
CA ILE A 13 -25.76 5.26 2.47
C ILE A 13 -25.25 3.91 1.97
N ASN A 14 -25.83 3.41 0.88
CA ASN A 14 -25.33 2.22 0.20
C ASN A 14 -24.20 2.61 -0.74
N LEU A 15 -22.99 2.22 -0.39
CA LEU A 15 -21.82 2.31 -1.25
C LEU A 15 -21.68 1.02 -2.04
N VAL A 16 -21.70 1.12 -3.36
CA VAL A 16 -21.61 -0.05 -4.24
C VAL A 16 -20.35 0.02 -5.08
N VAL A 17 -19.59 -1.06 -5.09
CA VAL A 17 -18.47 -1.31 -6.02
C VAL A 17 -18.65 -2.65 -6.68
N SER A 18 -18.24 -2.78 -7.94
CA SER A 18 -18.37 -4.03 -8.68
C SER A 18 -17.18 -4.29 -9.59
N ARG A 19 -16.90 -5.57 -9.87
CA ARG A 19 -15.80 -5.98 -10.73
C ARG A 19 -16.11 -7.30 -11.43
N GLN A 20 -15.67 -7.42 -12.70
CA GLN A 20 -15.66 -8.67 -13.46
C GLN A 20 -14.37 -9.42 -13.18
N PHE A 21 -14.46 -10.71 -12.85
CA PHE A 21 -13.34 -11.64 -12.66
C PHE A 21 -13.35 -12.70 -13.77
N GLY A 22 -12.17 -13.09 -14.23
CA GLY A 22 -11.99 -14.20 -15.19
C GLY A 22 -12.04 -15.60 -14.55
N ALA A 23 -12.27 -15.68 -13.23
CA ALA A 23 -12.39 -16.94 -12.48
C ALA A 23 -13.87 -17.29 -12.20
N SER A 24 -14.15 -18.57 -11.92
CA SER A 24 -15.52 -19.01 -11.60
C SER A 24 -16.05 -18.39 -10.29
N PRO A 25 -17.37 -18.29 -10.11
CA PRO A 25 -17.95 -17.81 -8.85
C PRO A 25 -17.45 -18.57 -7.62
N GLU A 26 -17.26 -19.89 -7.73
CA GLU A 26 -16.72 -20.72 -6.63
C GLU A 26 -15.32 -20.32 -6.25
N THR A 27 -14.45 -20.10 -7.25
CA THR A 27 -13.06 -19.70 -7.04
C THR A 27 -12.98 -18.32 -6.39
N VAL A 28 -13.77 -17.36 -6.90
CA VAL A 28 -13.77 -15.99 -6.35
C VAL A 28 -14.36 -15.99 -4.94
N PHE A 29 -15.44 -16.73 -4.70
CA PHE A 29 -16.08 -16.85 -3.40
C PHE A 29 -15.15 -17.47 -2.35
N ASP A 30 -14.52 -18.61 -2.68
CA ASP A 30 -13.64 -19.34 -1.76
C ASP A 30 -12.43 -18.51 -1.34
N ALA A 31 -11.93 -17.61 -2.20
CA ALA A 31 -10.84 -16.69 -1.89
C ALA A 31 -11.15 -15.68 -0.76
N TRP A 32 -12.43 -15.44 -0.46
CA TRP A 32 -12.86 -14.61 0.69
C TRP A 32 -12.81 -15.37 2.02
N LEU A 33 -12.81 -16.68 1.97
CA LEU A 33 -12.89 -17.57 3.14
C LEU A 33 -11.60 -18.35 3.41
N ASP A 34 -10.63 -18.25 2.51
CA ASP A 34 -9.31 -18.85 2.66
C ASP A 34 -8.31 -17.85 3.25
N ALA A 35 -7.74 -18.19 4.40
CA ALA A 35 -6.84 -17.30 5.14
C ALA A 35 -5.54 -16.99 4.37
N GLU A 36 -4.99 -17.96 3.61
CA GLU A 36 -3.78 -17.75 2.80
C GLU A 36 -4.08 -16.80 1.64
N SER A 37 -5.22 -16.96 0.99
CA SER A 37 -5.68 -16.03 -0.05
C SER A 37 -5.91 -14.63 0.52
N VAL A 38 -6.70 -14.50 1.59
CA VAL A 38 -7.02 -13.22 2.23
C VAL A 38 -5.76 -12.45 2.64
N ALA A 39 -4.72 -13.13 3.11
CA ALA A 39 -3.44 -12.51 3.46
C ALA A 39 -2.74 -11.82 2.28
N GLN A 40 -3.06 -12.17 1.03
CA GLN A 40 -2.45 -11.60 -0.17
C GLN A 40 -3.15 -10.32 -0.65
N TRP A 41 -4.45 -10.16 -0.37
CA TRP A 41 -5.24 -9.10 -0.99
C TRP A 41 -6.07 -8.27 -0.02
N MET A 42 -6.62 -8.85 1.06
CA MET A 42 -7.57 -8.15 1.92
C MET A 42 -6.85 -7.22 2.89
N PHE A 43 -7.13 -5.91 2.79
CA PHE A 43 -6.57 -4.83 3.62
C PHE A 43 -5.04 -4.71 3.59
N SER A 44 -4.38 -5.29 2.59
CA SER A 44 -2.94 -5.16 2.39
C SER A 44 -2.62 -3.81 1.76
N THR A 45 -1.75 -3.01 2.42
CA THR A 45 -1.34 -1.69 1.93
C THR A 45 0.14 -1.67 1.55
N PRO A 46 0.57 -0.75 0.66
CA PRO A 46 2.00 -0.56 0.39
C PRO A 46 2.78 -0.32 1.69
N GLY A 47 3.80 -1.15 1.95
CA GLY A 47 4.63 -1.07 3.15
C GLY A 47 3.99 -1.60 4.43
N GLY A 48 2.76 -2.08 4.38
CA GLY A 48 2.14 -2.80 5.49
C GLY A 48 2.71 -4.22 5.64
N VAL A 49 2.76 -4.71 6.85
CA VAL A 49 3.12 -6.10 7.18
C VAL A 49 1.91 -6.78 7.77
N MET A 50 1.44 -7.83 7.10
CA MET A 50 0.33 -8.64 7.61
C MET A 50 0.79 -9.41 8.85
N GLU A 51 0.22 -9.08 10.02
CA GLU A 51 0.57 -9.72 11.30
C GLU A 51 -0.38 -10.84 11.68
N LYS A 52 -1.66 -10.71 11.31
CA LYS A 52 -2.66 -11.72 11.62
C LYS A 52 -3.70 -11.80 10.52
N VAL A 53 -3.98 -13.02 10.09
CA VAL A 53 -5.19 -13.38 9.34
C VAL A 53 -5.79 -14.61 9.96
N GLU A 54 -6.99 -14.48 10.49
CA GLU A 54 -7.76 -15.59 11.07
C GLU A 54 -9.15 -15.56 10.46
N ILE A 55 -9.63 -16.70 9.97
CA ILE A 55 -10.96 -16.83 9.38
C ILE A 55 -11.63 -18.05 9.95
N ILE A 56 -12.84 -17.86 10.47
CA ILE A 56 -13.74 -18.94 10.91
C ILE A 56 -14.95 -18.94 9.97
N PRO A 57 -14.93 -19.72 8.86
CA PRO A 57 -15.87 -19.61 7.74
C PRO A 57 -17.22 -20.32 8.04
N ARG A 58 -17.93 -19.81 9.04
CA ARG A 58 -19.28 -20.25 9.37
C ARG A 58 -20.12 -19.08 9.87
N ILE A 59 -21.44 -19.19 9.78
CA ILE A 59 -22.37 -18.19 10.35
C ILE A 59 -22.07 -18.06 11.86
N GLY A 60 -21.95 -16.83 12.36
CA GLY A 60 -21.53 -16.49 13.71
C GLY A 60 -20.03 -16.66 13.97
N GLY A 61 -19.25 -17.15 13.01
CA GLY A 61 -17.80 -16.96 12.94
C GLY A 61 -17.46 -15.62 12.29
N GLY A 62 -16.25 -15.47 11.77
CA GLY A 62 -15.84 -14.20 11.17
C GLY A 62 -14.39 -14.21 10.71
N PHE A 63 -13.85 -13.01 10.52
CA PHE A 63 -12.44 -12.82 10.21
C PHE A 63 -11.80 -11.75 11.09
N GLU A 64 -10.50 -11.87 11.30
CA GLU A 64 -9.63 -10.86 11.88
C GLU A 64 -8.43 -10.69 10.97
N VAL A 65 -8.23 -9.48 10.47
CA VAL A 65 -7.09 -9.12 9.61
C VAL A 65 -6.38 -7.94 10.24
N PHE A 66 -5.12 -8.12 10.63
CA PHE A 66 -4.29 -7.11 11.28
C PHE A 66 -3.07 -6.83 10.43
N GLU A 67 -2.89 -5.58 10.08
CA GLU A 67 -1.76 -5.12 9.31
C GLU A 67 -0.98 -4.05 10.09
N ARG A 68 0.33 -4.24 10.24
CA ARG A 68 1.25 -3.25 10.79
C ARG A 68 1.58 -2.23 9.72
N ARG A 69 1.19 -0.98 9.94
CA ARG A 69 1.49 0.19 9.11
C ARG A 69 2.43 1.10 9.89
N GLY A 70 3.73 0.78 9.84
CA GLY A 70 4.72 1.41 10.69
C GLY A 70 4.47 1.17 12.18
N SER A 71 4.30 2.23 12.98
CA SER A 71 3.96 2.12 14.40
C SER A 71 2.48 1.81 14.66
N GLN A 72 1.60 1.98 13.68
CA GLN A 72 0.17 1.73 13.83
C GLN A 72 -0.20 0.30 13.46
N LEU A 73 -1.07 -0.32 14.24
CA LEU A 73 -1.73 -1.58 13.92
C LEU A 73 -3.12 -1.26 13.37
N ALA A 74 -3.33 -1.50 12.08
CA ALA A 74 -4.64 -1.44 11.47
C ALA A 74 -5.36 -2.76 11.70
N THR A 75 -6.53 -2.71 12.32
CA THR A 75 -7.34 -3.86 12.68
C THR A 75 -8.65 -3.87 11.89
N HIS A 76 -9.02 -5.03 11.36
CA HIS A 76 -10.26 -5.22 10.61
C HIS A 76 -10.94 -6.47 11.11
N PHE A 77 -12.21 -6.36 11.42
CA PHE A 77 -13.03 -7.44 11.96
C PHE A 77 -14.28 -7.62 11.12
N GLY A 78 -14.62 -8.86 10.85
CA GLY A 78 -15.89 -9.21 10.22
C GLY A 78 -16.58 -10.32 11.00
N ALA A 79 -17.91 -10.25 11.15
CA ALA A 79 -18.72 -11.34 11.69
C ALA A 79 -19.65 -11.84 10.59
N PHE A 80 -19.53 -13.12 10.20
CA PHE A 80 -20.35 -13.67 9.11
C PHE A 80 -21.81 -13.84 9.53
N VAL A 81 -22.70 -13.24 8.75
CA VAL A 81 -24.15 -13.25 8.92
C VAL A 81 -24.80 -14.21 7.92
N GLU A 82 -24.30 -14.27 6.69
CA GLU A 82 -24.76 -15.16 5.64
C GLU A 82 -23.58 -15.73 4.86
N ILE A 83 -23.61 -17.03 4.58
CA ILE A 83 -22.64 -17.71 3.69
C ILE A 83 -23.47 -18.62 2.78
N ASP A 84 -23.82 -18.12 1.61
CA ASP A 84 -24.54 -18.86 0.54
C ASP A 84 -23.59 -19.10 -0.64
N ARG A 85 -22.78 -20.15 -0.54
CA ARG A 85 -21.78 -20.51 -1.56
C ARG A 85 -22.42 -21.02 -2.86
N PRO A 86 -22.02 -20.54 -4.03
CA PRO A 86 -21.02 -19.46 -4.27
C PRO A 86 -21.68 -18.12 -4.60
N ARG A 87 -22.90 -17.84 -4.10
CA ARG A 87 -23.73 -16.73 -4.55
C ARG A 87 -23.63 -15.48 -3.70
N ARG A 88 -23.54 -15.63 -2.38
CA ARG A 88 -23.63 -14.48 -1.49
C ARG A 88 -22.87 -14.67 -0.19
N LEU A 89 -22.17 -13.63 0.23
CA LEU A 89 -21.49 -13.52 1.51
C LEU A 89 -21.93 -12.23 2.19
N VAL A 90 -22.36 -12.29 3.46
CA VAL A 90 -22.73 -11.11 4.24
C VAL A 90 -22.02 -11.14 5.58
N PHE A 91 -21.43 -10.01 5.96
CA PHE A 91 -20.78 -9.86 7.24
C PHE A 91 -20.98 -8.46 7.83
N ASP A 92 -20.98 -8.40 9.16
CA ASP A 92 -20.89 -7.15 9.89
C ASP A 92 -19.42 -6.77 10.05
N PHE A 93 -19.06 -5.56 9.65
CA PHE A 93 -17.68 -5.08 9.54
C PHE A 93 -17.40 -3.93 10.50
N THR A 94 -16.22 -3.94 11.12
CA THR A 94 -15.70 -2.81 11.89
C THR A 94 -14.16 -2.80 11.88
N THR A 95 -13.57 -1.63 12.07
CA THR A 95 -12.14 -1.45 12.34
C THR A 95 -11.83 -1.26 13.83
N ASP A 96 -12.88 -1.07 14.64
CA ASP A 96 -12.80 -0.90 16.08
C ASP A 96 -13.99 -1.59 16.75
N ARG A 97 -13.73 -2.56 17.60
CA ARG A 97 -14.77 -3.35 18.28
C ARG A 97 -15.59 -2.55 19.29
N GLU A 98 -15.10 -1.41 19.74
CA GLU A 98 -15.81 -0.51 20.66
C GLU A 98 -16.78 0.43 19.91
N GLN A 99 -16.59 0.58 18.60
CA GLN A 99 -17.48 1.33 17.73
C GLN A 99 -18.40 0.37 16.98
N GLY A 100 -19.62 0.72 16.72
CA GLY A 100 -20.60 -0.13 16.05
C GLY A 100 -20.08 -0.78 14.76
N THR A 101 -20.86 -1.71 14.23
CA THR A 101 -20.57 -2.43 12.97
C THR A 101 -21.43 -1.88 11.83
N THR A 102 -20.94 -2.02 10.61
CA THR A 102 -21.66 -1.73 9.38
C THR A 102 -21.81 -3.01 8.55
N ARG A 103 -22.89 -3.11 7.78
CA ARG A 103 -23.19 -4.29 6.97
C ARG A 103 -22.48 -4.23 5.62
N VAL A 104 -21.80 -5.32 5.29
CA VAL A 104 -21.23 -5.55 3.95
C VAL A 104 -21.84 -6.80 3.36
N SER A 105 -22.36 -6.70 2.14
CA SER A 105 -22.81 -7.83 1.36
C SER A 105 -22.02 -7.93 0.05
N VAL A 106 -21.67 -9.15 -0.34
CA VAL A 106 -20.93 -9.46 -1.56
C VAL A 106 -21.73 -10.49 -2.34
N ASP A 107 -22.18 -10.12 -3.53
CA ASP A 107 -22.93 -10.98 -4.44
C ASP A 107 -22.00 -11.44 -5.56
N PHE A 108 -22.07 -12.73 -5.91
CA PHE A 108 -21.23 -13.39 -6.91
C PHE A 108 -22.13 -13.96 -8.01
N GLU A 109 -22.14 -13.32 -9.17
CA GLU A 109 -22.99 -13.71 -10.30
C GLU A 109 -22.15 -14.35 -11.39
N PRO A 110 -22.53 -15.55 -11.89
CA PRO A 110 -21.91 -16.12 -13.10
C PRO A 110 -22.10 -15.17 -14.28
N ARG A 111 -21.04 -14.83 -15.00
CA ARG A 111 -21.10 -13.97 -16.17
C ARG A 111 -19.97 -14.28 -17.15
N ASP A 112 -20.30 -14.41 -18.43
CA ASP A 112 -19.41 -14.52 -19.61
C ASP A 112 -17.99 -15.04 -19.33
N GLY A 113 -17.87 -16.33 -18.98
CA GLY A 113 -16.60 -16.99 -18.72
C GLY A 113 -15.97 -16.72 -17.36
N GLY A 114 -16.70 -16.08 -16.43
CA GLY A 114 -16.18 -15.77 -15.10
C GLY A 114 -17.27 -15.43 -14.09
N CYS A 115 -16.95 -14.52 -13.18
CA CYS A 115 -17.80 -14.06 -12.09
C CYS A 115 -17.89 -12.54 -12.06
N TYR A 116 -19.10 -12.00 -11.95
CA TYR A 116 -19.31 -10.58 -11.65
C TYR A 116 -19.60 -10.42 -10.16
N VAL A 117 -18.74 -9.67 -9.47
CA VAL A 117 -18.87 -9.41 -8.04
C VAL A 117 -19.45 -8.02 -7.84
N THR A 118 -20.48 -7.95 -6.99
CA THR A 118 -21.03 -6.68 -6.49
C THR A 118 -20.91 -6.64 -4.97
N LEU A 119 -20.13 -5.69 -4.45
CA LEU A 119 -19.99 -5.42 -3.02
C LEU A 119 -20.81 -4.20 -2.68
N THR A 120 -21.70 -4.36 -1.70
CA THR A 120 -22.50 -3.27 -1.11
C THR A 120 -22.10 -3.07 0.35
N HIS A 121 -21.68 -1.86 0.71
CA HIS A 121 -21.39 -1.47 2.08
C HIS A 121 -22.44 -0.46 2.56
N GLU A 122 -23.23 -0.84 3.56
CA GLU A 122 -24.22 0.01 4.20
C GLU A 122 -23.52 0.89 5.25
N LEU A 123 -23.22 2.13 4.89
CA LEU A 123 -22.57 3.09 5.78
C LEU A 123 -23.61 3.90 6.56
N ASP A 124 -23.34 4.15 7.84
CA ASP A 124 -24.06 5.15 8.62
C ASP A 124 -23.89 6.54 7.97
N ALA A 125 -24.92 7.37 8.04
CA ALA A 125 -24.89 8.74 7.51
C ALA A 125 -23.74 9.59 8.08
N LEU A 126 -23.28 9.31 9.29
CA LEU A 126 -22.09 9.95 9.89
C LEU A 126 -20.80 9.69 9.10
N TRP A 127 -20.72 8.62 8.34
CA TRP A 127 -19.59 8.25 7.49
C TRP A 127 -19.73 8.71 6.04
N ALA A 128 -20.82 9.42 5.69
CA ALA A 128 -21.09 9.89 4.33
C ALA A 128 -19.94 10.72 3.74
N ALA A 129 -19.30 11.56 4.55
CA ALA A 129 -18.16 12.37 4.15
C ALA A 129 -16.92 11.54 3.75
N HIS A 130 -16.84 10.29 4.20
CA HIS A 130 -15.74 9.35 3.91
C HIS A 130 -16.10 8.36 2.79
N GLY A 131 -17.30 8.44 2.23
CA GLY A 131 -17.82 7.48 1.24
C GLY A 131 -16.90 7.26 0.05
N GLU A 132 -16.27 8.31 -0.47
CA GLU A 132 -15.34 8.18 -1.61
C GLU A 132 -14.05 7.43 -1.22
N SER A 133 -13.51 7.66 -0.04
CA SER A 133 -12.35 6.93 0.48
C SER A 133 -12.67 5.46 0.70
N VAL A 134 -13.85 5.14 1.24
CA VAL A 134 -14.33 3.76 1.42
C VAL A 134 -14.55 3.08 0.07
N ARG A 135 -15.14 3.79 -0.92
CA ARG A 135 -15.32 3.28 -2.29
C ARG A 135 -13.97 2.92 -2.93
N LYS A 136 -13.00 3.83 -2.84
CA LYS A 136 -11.65 3.61 -3.36
C LYS A 136 -10.97 2.43 -2.67
N GLY A 137 -11.16 2.28 -1.34
CA GLY A 137 -10.65 1.14 -0.58
C GLY A 137 -11.20 -0.19 -1.10
N TRP A 138 -12.53 -0.34 -1.19
CA TRP A 138 -13.14 -1.58 -1.70
C TRP A 138 -12.79 -1.86 -3.16
N SER A 139 -12.72 -0.84 -4.02
CA SER A 139 -12.30 -1.02 -5.41
C SER A 139 -10.87 -1.56 -5.49
N GLY A 140 -9.95 -1.01 -4.70
CA GLY A 140 -8.57 -1.50 -4.62
C GLY A 140 -8.47 -2.94 -4.10
N LEU A 141 -9.29 -3.31 -3.10
CA LEU A 141 -9.34 -4.68 -2.59
C LEU A 141 -9.81 -5.67 -3.65
N LEU A 142 -10.83 -5.34 -4.45
CA LEU A 142 -11.28 -6.19 -5.56
C LEU A 142 -10.23 -6.30 -6.67
N GLU A 143 -9.40 -5.26 -6.87
CA GLU A 143 -8.26 -5.33 -7.79
C GLU A 143 -7.16 -6.26 -7.27
N ASP A 144 -6.85 -6.19 -5.97
CA ASP A 144 -5.87 -7.07 -5.36
C ASP A 144 -6.33 -8.53 -5.36
N LEU A 145 -7.62 -8.78 -5.14
CA LEU A 145 -8.21 -10.11 -5.26
C LEU A 145 -8.05 -10.65 -6.69
N GLU A 146 -8.34 -9.84 -7.72
CA GLU A 146 -8.17 -10.28 -9.12
C GLU A 146 -6.72 -10.67 -9.40
N ARG A 147 -5.76 -9.86 -8.98
CA ARG A 147 -4.32 -10.17 -9.14
C ARG A 147 -3.93 -11.46 -8.42
N THR A 148 -4.44 -11.67 -7.21
CA THR A 148 -4.21 -12.89 -6.44
C THR A 148 -4.75 -14.13 -7.17
N LEU A 149 -5.94 -14.05 -7.73
CA LEU A 149 -6.54 -15.12 -8.51
C LEU A 149 -5.81 -15.41 -9.84
N GLN A 150 -5.10 -14.42 -10.38
CA GLN A 150 -4.21 -14.59 -11.53
C GLN A 150 -2.84 -15.16 -11.16
N GLY A 151 -2.61 -15.49 -9.88
CA GLY A 151 -1.37 -16.05 -9.38
C GLY A 151 -0.29 -14.99 -9.10
N GLU A 152 -0.62 -13.70 -9.17
CA GLU A 152 0.29 -12.64 -8.77
C GLU A 152 0.36 -12.53 -7.24
N THR A 153 1.54 -12.79 -6.69
CA THR A 153 1.81 -12.56 -5.28
C THR A 153 2.33 -11.14 -5.05
N ARG A 154 2.14 -10.61 -3.85
CA ARG A 154 2.75 -9.33 -3.47
C ARG A 154 4.28 -9.37 -3.65
N ALA A 155 4.93 -10.43 -3.20
CA ALA A 155 6.39 -10.63 -3.38
C ALA A 155 6.81 -10.61 -4.86
N GLY A 156 6.01 -11.13 -5.77
CA GLY A 156 6.25 -11.08 -7.21
C GLY A 156 6.18 -9.68 -7.80
N ARG A 157 5.50 -8.74 -7.12
CA ARG A 157 5.32 -7.34 -7.52
C ARG A 157 6.28 -6.38 -6.81
N GLU A 158 7.10 -6.86 -5.89
CA GLU A 158 8.00 -6.03 -5.07
C GLU A 158 9.45 -6.09 -5.55
N ILE A 159 10.14 -4.97 -5.38
CA ILE A 159 11.60 -4.91 -5.34
C ILE A 159 11.98 -4.44 -3.94
N VAL A 160 12.63 -5.32 -3.18
CA VAL A 160 13.08 -5.02 -1.81
C VAL A 160 14.59 -4.83 -1.82
N GLN A 161 15.04 -3.73 -1.26
CA GLN A 161 16.45 -3.40 -1.11
C GLN A 161 16.74 -3.05 0.34
N VAL A 162 17.74 -3.69 0.91
CA VAL A 162 18.14 -3.50 2.30
C VAL A 162 19.59 -3.08 2.35
N ARG A 163 19.89 -2.04 3.15
CA ARG A 163 21.26 -1.61 3.40
C ARG A 163 21.45 -1.12 4.83
N GLU A 164 22.59 -1.44 5.40
CA GLU A 164 23.01 -0.91 6.70
C GLU A 164 24.03 0.20 6.48
N TYR A 165 23.94 1.23 7.34
CA TYR A 165 24.77 2.43 7.35
C TYR A 165 25.39 2.59 8.73
N ASP A 166 26.69 2.84 8.79
CA ASP A 166 27.39 3.19 10.05
C ASP A 166 27.16 4.69 10.35
N ALA A 167 25.91 5.02 10.62
CA ALA A 167 25.43 6.36 10.91
C ALA A 167 24.16 6.31 11.78
N PRO A 168 23.95 7.32 12.68
CA PRO A 168 22.70 7.46 13.43
C PRO A 168 21.49 7.61 12.50
N ARG A 169 20.34 7.07 12.91
CA ARG A 169 19.09 7.12 12.13
C ARG A 169 18.70 8.54 11.72
N ASP A 170 18.86 9.51 12.63
CA ASP A 170 18.51 10.90 12.35
C ASP A 170 19.37 11.47 11.22
N LEU A 171 20.66 11.14 11.17
CA LEU A 171 21.55 11.58 10.09
C LEU A 171 21.18 10.91 8.75
N VAL A 172 20.85 9.63 8.75
CA VAL A 172 20.39 8.93 7.55
C VAL A 172 19.07 9.52 7.07
N TRP A 173 18.14 9.83 7.98
CA TRP A 173 16.90 10.51 7.70
C TRP A 173 17.11 11.89 7.08
N GLU A 174 17.99 12.72 7.67
CA GLU A 174 18.33 14.04 7.12
C GLU A 174 18.90 13.93 5.71
N ALA A 175 19.84 13.00 5.49
CA ALA A 175 20.42 12.77 4.18
C ALA A 175 19.35 12.38 3.12
N TRP A 176 18.24 11.80 3.54
CA TRP A 176 17.14 11.38 2.65
C TRP A 176 16.09 12.48 2.40
N THR A 177 15.93 13.40 3.35
CA THR A 177 14.78 14.31 3.39
C THR A 177 15.13 15.78 3.17
N LYS A 178 16.42 16.10 3.00
CA LYS A 178 16.88 17.48 2.73
C LYS A 178 17.49 17.60 1.33
N PRO A 179 17.08 18.59 0.52
CA PRO A 179 17.59 18.80 -0.85
C PRO A 179 19.12 18.90 -0.93
N GLU A 180 19.70 19.63 0.01
CA GLU A 180 21.16 19.85 0.11
C GLU A 180 21.96 18.56 0.33
N HIS A 181 21.29 17.49 0.75
CA HIS A 181 21.89 16.18 0.94
C HIS A 181 21.53 15.24 -0.21
N VAL A 182 20.23 15.09 -0.52
CA VAL A 182 19.72 14.06 -1.44
C VAL A 182 20.28 14.21 -2.85
N ASP A 183 20.53 15.45 -3.32
CA ASP A 183 21.09 15.72 -4.66
C ASP A 183 22.51 15.15 -4.86
N HIS A 184 23.24 14.88 -3.78
CA HIS A 184 24.61 14.36 -3.85
C HIS A 184 24.66 12.83 -4.06
N TRP A 185 23.62 12.10 -3.64
CA TRP A 185 23.67 10.65 -3.64
C TRP A 185 22.51 9.97 -4.37
N TRP A 186 21.37 10.64 -4.55
CA TRP A 186 20.20 10.02 -5.19
C TRP A 186 20.48 9.73 -6.69
N GLY A 187 20.06 8.53 -7.11
CA GLY A 187 20.26 8.03 -8.48
C GLY A 187 21.43 7.05 -8.61
N PRO A 188 21.46 6.24 -9.70
CA PRO A 188 22.52 5.28 -9.98
C PRO A 188 23.87 5.95 -10.24
N ASP A 189 24.94 5.17 -10.29
CA ASP A 189 26.27 5.68 -10.64
C ASP A 189 26.26 6.35 -12.01
N GLY A 190 26.89 7.53 -12.08
CA GLY A 190 26.95 8.37 -13.30
C GLY A 190 25.75 9.31 -13.47
N PHE A 191 24.68 9.16 -12.67
CA PHE A 191 23.55 10.09 -12.68
C PHE A 191 23.78 11.28 -11.75
N VAL A 192 23.27 12.44 -12.19
CA VAL A 192 23.23 13.66 -11.37
C VAL A 192 21.76 13.98 -11.08
N THR A 193 21.45 14.16 -9.82
CA THR A 193 20.11 14.57 -9.38
C THR A 193 20.10 16.05 -9.06
N ARG A 194 19.04 16.72 -9.47
CA ARG A 194 18.78 18.13 -9.14
C ARG A 194 17.36 18.30 -8.65
N THR A 195 17.22 18.68 -7.42
CA THR A 195 15.93 19.01 -6.80
C THR A 195 15.42 20.36 -7.28
N GLU A 196 14.18 20.40 -7.72
CA GLU A 196 13.44 21.63 -8.07
C GLU A 196 12.66 22.15 -6.86
N SER A 197 12.00 21.25 -6.16
CA SER A 197 11.28 21.52 -4.91
C SER A 197 11.14 20.25 -4.08
N MET A 198 11.19 20.37 -2.76
CA MET A 198 11.02 19.23 -1.85
C MET A 198 10.21 19.65 -0.61
N ASP A 199 9.07 19.01 -0.42
CA ASP A 199 8.17 19.23 0.71
C ASP A 199 7.86 17.88 1.37
N VAL A 200 8.65 17.53 2.40
CA VAL A 200 8.59 16.21 3.08
C VAL A 200 7.57 16.26 4.20
N ARG A 201 6.31 16.11 3.85
CA ARG A 201 5.17 15.96 4.77
C ARG A 201 4.06 15.16 4.09
N PRO A 202 3.09 14.62 4.82
CA PRO A 202 1.90 14.02 4.19
C PRO A 202 1.25 14.99 3.19
N ASN A 203 0.97 14.50 1.98
CA ASN A 203 0.50 15.24 0.80
C ASN A 203 1.49 16.26 0.22
N GLY A 204 2.75 16.29 0.67
CA GLY A 204 3.82 17.06 0.05
C GLY A 204 4.42 16.35 -1.16
N VAL A 205 5.24 17.05 -1.93
CA VAL A 205 5.82 16.53 -3.18
C VAL A 205 7.29 16.88 -3.27
N TRP A 206 8.11 15.92 -3.67
CA TRP A 206 9.46 16.15 -4.14
C TRP A 206 9.49 16.08 -5.67
N ARG A 207 9.92 17.18 -6.33
CA ARG A 207 10.15 17.26 -7.76
C ARG A 207 11.63 17.38 -8.03
N TYR A 208 12.14 16.55 -8.91
CA TYR A 208 13.56 16.53 -9.26
C TYR A 208 13.77 15.96 -10.66
N THR A 209 14.90 16.32 -11.24
CA THR A 209 15.36 15.77 -12.51
C THR A 209 16.63 14.96 -12.28
N MET A 210 16.65 13.70 -12.73
CA MET A 210 17.88 12.92 -12.86
C MET A 210 18.42 13.05 -14.27
N THR A 211 19.71 13.37 -14.39
CA THR A 211 20.39 13.43 -15.71
C THR A 211 21.37 12.27 -15.80
N GLY A 212 21.20 11.45 -16.81
CA GLY A 212 22.08 10.31 -17.09
C GLY A 212 23.44 10.72 -17.64
N PRO A 213 24.41 9.79 -17.69
CA PRO A 213 25.76 10.07 -18.19
C PRO A 213 25.80 10.49 -19.67
N ASP A 214 24.78 10.19 -20.45
CA ASP A 214 24.57 10.60 -21.84
C ASP A 214 23.88 11.96 -21.99
N GLY A 215 23.57 12.64 -20.88
CA GLY A 215 22.87 13.91 -20.85
C GLY A 215 21.34 13.80 -20.94
N THR A 216 20.79 12.59 -21.02
CA THR A 216 19.32 12.39 -21.03
C THR A 216 18.73 12.78 -19.68
N ALA A 217 17.74 13.68 -19.71
CA ALA A 217 17.04 14.15 -18.53
C ALA A 217 15.77 13.33 -18.26
N PHE A 218 15.60 12.93 -17.02
CA PHE A 218 14.45 12.16 -16.52
C PHE A 218 13.76 12.98 -15.41
N PRO A 219 12.69 13.73 -15.72
CA PRO A 219 11.87 14.36 -14.71
C PRO A 219 11.18 13.32 -13.84
N ASN A 220 11.16 13.53 -12.53
CA ASN A 220 10.59 12.63 -11.55
C ASN A 220 9.81 13.40 -10.48
N GLN A 221 8.84 12.75 -9.88
CA GLN A 221 8.18 13.24 -8.68
C GLN A 221 7.90 12.12 -7.69
N GLN A 222 7.93 12.48 -6.42
CA GLN A 222 7.49 11.62 -5.32
C GLN A 222 6.41 12.37 -4.55
N PHE A 223 5.22 11.77 -4.48
CA PHE A 223 4.12 12.27 -3.69
C PHE A 223 4.12 11.54 -2.34
N TYR A 224 4.39 12.26 -1.26
CA TYR A 224 4.44 11.68 0.08
C TYR A 224 3.04 11.39 0.61
N MET A 225 2.75 10.11 0.82
CA MET A 225 1.48 9.63 1.37
C MET A 225 1.52 9.60 2.90
N ASP A 226 2.69 9.22 3.46
CA ASP A 226 2.93 9.18 4.89
C ASP A 226 4.38 9.53 5.21
N VAL A 227 4.57 10.29 6.30
CA VAL A 227 5.86 10.70 6.81
C VAL A 227 5.85 10.56 8.32
N ALA A 228 6.55 9.54 8.83
CA ALA A 228 6.74 9.28 10.25
C ALA A 228 8.22 9.45 10.58
N ALA A 229 8.64 10.69 10.84
CA ALA A 229 10.04 11.02 11.12
C ALA A 229 10.48 10.48 12.49
N PRO A 230 11.71 9.95 12.61
CA PRO A 230 12.66 9.60 11.55
C PRO A 230 12.60 8.13 11.11
N GLU A 231 11.43 7.51 11.11
CA GLU A 231 11.25 6.06 11.02
C GLU A 231 10.79 5.57 9.65
N ARG A 232 9.94 6.36 8.96
CA ARG A 232 9.29 5.87 7.74
C ARG A 232 8.89 6.98 6.77
N LEU A 233 9.06 6.67 5.49
CA LEU A 233 8.46 7.38 4.37
C LEU A 233 7.61 6.41 3.54
N ILE A 234 6.42 6.83 3.12
CA ILE A 234 5.63 6.17 2.08
C ILE A 234 5.30 7.20 1.01
N TYR A 235 5.65 6.90 -0.23
CA TYR A 235 5.38 7.80 -1.34
C TYR A 235 5.00 7.05 -2.63
N ALA A 236 4.23 7.72 -3.48
CA ALA A 236 3.96 7.31 -4.84
C ALA A 236 4.99 7.95 -5.77
N HIS A 237 5.63 7.16 -6.64
CA HIS A 237 6.63 7.61 -7.60
C HIS A 237 6.02 7.76 -8.99
N GLY A 238 6.27 8.87 -9.66
CA GLY A 238 5.78 9.19 -11.01
C GLY A 238 6.80 9.98 -11.85
N ALA A 239 6.50 10.17 -13.13
CA ALA A 239 7.36 10.83 -14.10
C ALA A 239 7.15 12.36 -14.20
N GLY A 240 6.72 13.02 -13.14
CA GLY A 240 6.52 14.48 -13.12
C GLY A 240 5.19 14.97 -13.70
N ASP A 241 4.31 14.09 -14.16
CA ASP A 241 2.94 14.39 -14.56
C ASP A 241 1.97 14.06 -13.41
N GLU A 242 1.38 15.10 -12.79
CA GLU A 242 0.48 14.96 -11.66
C GLU A 242 -0.87 14.29 -12.02
N THR A 243 -1.21 14.26 -13.31
CA THR A 243 -2.45 13.66 -13.81
C THR A 243 -2.29 12.17 -14.14
N ALA A 244 -1.06 11.72 -14.33
CA ALA A 244 -0.76 10.33 -14.63
C ALA A 244 -0.77 9.48 -13.34
N PRO A 245 -1.22 8.21 -13.41
CA PRO A 245 -1.12 7.31 -12.28
C PRO A 245 0.35 7.09 -11.90
N PRO A 246 0.66 6.87 -10.62
CA PRO A 246 2.02 6.59 -10.20
C PRO A 246 2.53 5.28 -10.83
N HIS A 247 3.81 5.22 -11.11
CA HIS A 247 4.46 4.02 -11.65
C HIS A 247 4.52 2.91 -10.60
N PHE A 248 4.78 3.26 -9.35
CA PHE A 248 4.85 2.34 -8.21
C PHE A 248 4.80 3.12 -6.90
N HIS A 249 4.53 2.40 -5.81
CA HIS A 249 4.60 2.93 -4.45
C HIS A 249 5.90 2.49 -3.78
N VAL A 250 6.47 3.36 -2.96
CA VAL A 250 7.70 3.05 -2.23
C VAL A 250 7.47 3.24 -0.75
N THR A 251 7.93 2.26 0.03
CA THR A 251 8.05 2.35 1.48
C THR A 251 9.52 2.32 1.84
N VAL A 252 9.96 3.28 2.65
CA VAL A 252 11.31 3.32 3.21
C VAL A 252 11.19 3.26 4.72
N ILE A 253 11.80 2.26 5.32
CA ILE A 253 11.88 2.07 6.78
C ILE A 253 13.32 2.33 7.22
N PHE A 254 13.48 3.17 8.24
CA PHE A 254 14.74 3.50 8.89
C PHE A 254 14.75 2.89 10.29
N GLU A 255 15.42 1.77 10.43
CA GLU A 255 15.52 1.03 11.70
C GLU A 255 16.85 1.34 12.39
N ALA A 256 16.79 1.93 13.59
CA ALA A 256 18.00 2.10 14.42
C ALA A 256 18.39 0.73 15.01
N LEU A 257 19.49 0.16 14.54
CA LEU A 257 20.04 -1.10 15.07
C LEU A 257 20.87 -0.82 16.33
N GLU A 258 21.65 0.26 16.29
CA GLU A 258 22.51 0.76 17.34
C GLU A 258 22.52 2.29 17.29
N PRO A 259 23.02 3.02 18.30
CA PRO A 259 23.05 4.49 18.28
C PRO A 259 23.74 5.09 17.06
N THR A 260 24.70 4.36 16.46
CA THR A 260 25.50 4.77 15.31
C THR A 260 25.31 3.88 14.09
N ARG A 261 24.26 3.05 14.07
CA ARG A 261 24.03 2.11 12.97
C ARG A 261 22.55 2.02 12.62
N THR A 262 22.25 2.21 11.36
CA THR A 262 20.88 2.23 10.83
C THR A 262 20.72 1.24 9.69
N ARG A 263 19.65 0.45 9.70
CA ARG A 263 19.20 -0.32 8.55
C ARG A 263 18.12 0.45 7.82
N VAL A 264 18.29 0.58 6.49
CA VAL A 264 17.24 1.08 5.61
C VAL A 264 16.71 -0.06 4.77
N THR A 265 15.40 -0.24 4.80
CA THR A 265 14.67 -1.15 3.92
C THR A 265 13.80 -0.32 2.99
N MET A 266 14.07 -0.39 1.68
CA MET A 266 13.29 0.26 0.64
C MET A 266 12.53 -0.80 -0.16
N THR A 267 11.21 -0.73 -0.12
CA THR A 267 10.31 -1.65 -0.84
C THR A 267 9.55 -0.86 -1.90
N SER A 268 9.75 -1.20 -3.16
CA SER A 268 8.98 -0.65 -4.29
C SER A 268 7.92 -1.65 -4.72
N LEU A 269 6.63 -1.29 -4.61
CA LEU A 269 5.48 -2.12 -4.97
C LEU A 269 4.87 -1.62 -6.27
N PHE A 270 4.85 -2.48 -7.27
CA PHE A 270 4.31 -2.21 -8.61
C PHE A 270 2.85 -2.65 -8.73
N ALA A 271 2.15 -2.07 -9.71
CA ALA A 271 0.75 -2.41 -9.99
C ALA A 271 0.56 -3.88 -10.41
N SER A 272 1.56 -4.48 -11.09
CA SER A 272 1.57 -5.89 -11.50
C SER A 272 2.99 -6.45 -11.53
N GLN A 273 3.13 -7.78 -11.56
CA GLN A 273 4.41 -8.43 -11.76
C GLN A 273 5.01 -8.04 -13.12
N ALA A 274 4.21 -7.95 -14.16
CA ALA A 274 4.66 -7.53 -15.49
C ALA A 274 5.25 -6.10 -15.47
N ALA A 275 4.66 -5.16 -14.74
CA ALA A 275 5.18 -3.81 -14.57
C ALA A 275 6.53 -3.81 -13.83
N ARG A 276 6.65 -4.64 -12.79
CA ARG A 276 7.91 -4.82 -12.06
C ARG A 276 9.00 -5.41 -12.95
N ASP A 277 8.68 -6.47 -13.70
CA ASP A 277 9.64 -7.17 -14.58
C ASP A 277 10.11 -6.25 -15.71
N PHE A 278 9.20 -5.44 -16.27
CA PHE A 278 9.53 -4.43 -17.28
C PHE A 278 10.62 -3.45 -16.79
N VAL A 279 10.49 -2.88 -15.59
CA VAL A 279 11.51 -1.93 -15.09
C VAL A 279 12.82 -2.61 -14.70
N VAL A 280 12.75 -3.88 -14.28
CA VAL A 280 13.96 -4.68 -14.00
C VAL A 280 14.73 -4.96 -15.29
N GLU A 281 14.05 -5.42 -16.34
CA GLU A 281 14.67 -5.80 -17.61
C GLU A 281 15.09 -4.60 -18.45
N LYS A 282 14.25 -3.56 -18.54
CA LYS A 282 14.49 -2.40 -19.42
C LYS A 282 15.32 -1.31 -18.78
N HIS A 283 15.21 -1.13 -17.47
CA HIS A 283 15.85 -0.01 -16.77
C HIS A 283 16.85 -0.46 -15.70
N GLY A 284 17.06 -1.77 -15.49
CA GLY A 284 18.00 -2.28 -14.52
C GLY A 284 17.68 -1.84 -13.09
N ALA A 285 16.39 -1.75 -12.73
CA ALA A 285 15.92 -1.10 -11.50
C ALA A 285 16.54 -1.70 -10.21
N ILE A 286 16.78 -3.01 -10.18
CA ILE A 286 17.43 -3.66 -9.02
C ILE A 286 18.85 -3.16 -8.84
N GLU A 287 19.65 -3.16 -9.91
CA GLU A 287 21.05 -2.74 -9.85
C GLU A 287 21.17 -1.22 -9.64
N GLY A 288 20.33 -0.44 -10.32
CA GLY A 288 20.28 1.01 -10.13
C GLY A 288 19.96 1.42 -8.70
N GLY A 289 19.01 0.74 -8.05
CA GLY A 289 18.69 0.98 -6.65
C GLY A 289 19.82 0.59 -5.70
N LYS A 290 20.53 -0.55 -5.94
CA LYS A 290 21.71 -0.91 -5.16
C LYS A 290 22.80 0.15 -5.26
N GLN A 291 23.06 0.68 -6.45
CA GLN A 291 24.03 1.74 -6.68
C GLN A 291 23.63 3.02 -5.95
N THR A 292 22.35 3.39 -6.01
CA THR A 292 21.78 4.55 -5.29
C THR A 292 22.05 4.43 -3.79
N LEU A 293 21.69 3.29 -3.18
CA LEU A 293 21.94 3.07 -1.75
C LEU A 293 23.44 2.99 -1.40
N ALA A 294 24.30 2.53 -2.33
CA ALA A 294 25.75 2.53 -2.16
C ALA A 294 26.36 3.94 -2.21
N ARG A 295 25.78 4.83 -3.02
CA ARG A 295 26.19 6.26 -3.05
C ARG A 295 25.90 6.95 -1.71
N LEU A 296 24.78 6.63 -1.07
CA LEU A 296 24.48 7.16 0.27
C LEU A 296 25.53 6.74 1.31
N VAL A 297 26.07 5.51 1.25
CA VAL A 297 27.19 5.11 2.13
C VAL A 297 28.37 6.09 1.98
N ARG A 298 28.85 6.28 0.74
CA ARG A 298 29.96 7.20 0.45
C ARG A 298 29.71 8.63 0.90
N TYR A 299 28.46 9.08 0.76
CA TYR A 299 28.04 10.40 1.17
C TYR A 299 28.08 10.57 2.69
N LEU A 300 27.50 9.63 3.45
CA LEU A 300 27.49 9.66 4.92
C LEU A 300 28.91 9.59 5.52
N GLU A 301 29.80 8.78 4.92
CA GLU A 301 31.22 8.72 5.32
C GLU A 301 31.93 10.05 5.11
N ALA A 302 31.54 10.83 4.09
CA ALA A 302 32.11 12.15 3.84
C ALA A 302 31.56 13.23 4.79
N MET A 303 30.29 13.10 5.24
CA MET A 303 29.68 14.01 6.22
C MET A 303 30.21 13.83 7.64
N GLY A 304 30.66 12.63 7.98
CA GLY A 304 31.19 12.30 9.32
C GLY A 304 32.66 12.70 9.55
N LYS A 305 33.30 13.28 8.55
CA LYS A 305 34.67 13.80 8.59
C LYS A 305 34.67 15.32 8.73
#